data_b9e35cd511ca19ac2160d40175ac1059
#
_entry.id   b9e35cd511ca19ac2160d40175ac1059
#
_cell.length_a   1.000
_cell.length_b   1.000
_cell.length_c   1.000
_cell.angle_alpha   90.00
_cell.angle_beta   90.00
_cell.angle_gamma   90.00
#
_symmetry.space_group_name_H-M   'P 1'
#
loop_
_entity.id
_entity.type
_entity.pdbx_description
1 polymer ?
#
loop_
_entity_poly.entity_id
_entity_poly.type
_entity_poly.pdbx_seq_one_letter_code
_entity_poly.pdbx_strand_id
1 'polypeptide(L)'
;QTFALPICGDVWMSHLSGTWAAETQLSHEKLQPGEFVIRNNDGVRNSHTDHAEVMFSLNGKGQENTGAVIGAALAYSGNYKLKTVTDDTEYHYFFAGINEQNSEYHLKKGETFKTPALALTYSNEGLSGASRNFHKWGRKYVLAHGDQERDILLNSWEGVYFDINQKGMDQMMADIHSMGGELFVMDDGWFGKKYPRKTDNAALGDWVVDTEKLPD
;
A
#
# COMPACT_ATOMS: atom_id res chain seq x y z
N GLN A 1 -14.98 13.09 1.50
CA GLN A 1 -14.59 13.99 0.41
C GLN A 1 -15.29 13.56 -0.87
N THR A 2 -16.00 14.46 -1.48
CA THR A 2 -16.60 14.25 -2.79
C THR A 2 -15.71 14.94 -3.82
N PHE A 3 -15.14 14.18 -4.73
CA PHE A 3 -14.53 14.72 -5.93
C PHE A 3 -15.42 14.30 -7.09
N ALA A 4 -16.22 15.23 -7.61
CA ALA A 4 -16.96 14.99 -8.84
C ALA A 4 -15.98 15.18 -10.01
N LEU A 5 -15.62 14.10 -10.68
CA LEU A 5 -15.06 14.15 -12.03
C LEU A 5 -16.24 13.96 -12.97
N PRO A 6 -16.84 15.02 -13.51
CA PRO A 6 -17.83 14.87 -14.57
C PRO A 6 -17.10 14.47 -15.85
N ILE A 7 -16.79 13.20 -15.97
CA ILE A 7 -16.22 12.60 -17.16
C ILE A 7 -17.35 11.85 -17.82
N CYS A 8 -17.61 12.14 -19.08
CA CYS A 8 -18.54 11.35 -19.88
C CYS A 8 -17.76 10.58 -20.95
N GLY A 9 -18.26 9.43 -21.35
CA GLY A 9 -17.67 8.60 -22.42
C GLY A 9 -17.24 7.21 -21.94
N ASP A 10 -16.41 6.55 -22.73
CA ASP A 10 -15.92 5.19 -22.44
C ASP A 10 -14.79 5.21 -21.41
N VAL A 11 -15.17 5.32 -20.12
CA VAL A 11 -14.24 5.40 -18.99
C VAL A 11 -14.05 4.02 -18.37
N TRP A 12 -12.80 3.66 -18.16
CA TRP A 12 -12.39 2.44 -17.48
C TRP A 12 -11.62 2.76 -16.20
N MET A 13 -11.92 2.03 -15.14
CA MET A 13 -11.19 2.11 -13.88
C MET A 13 -10.23 0.93 -13.76
N SER A 14 -8.98 1.23 -13.47
CA SER A 14 -7.95 0.24 -13.10
C SER A 14 -7.72 0.32 -11.60
N HIS A 15 -7.73 -0.82 -10.93
CA HIS A 15 -7.49 -0.92 -9.50
C HIS A 15 -6.70 -2.18 -9.15
N LEU A 16 -6.14 -2.21 -7.95
CA LEU A 16 -5.36 -3.32 -7.44
C LEU A 16 -6.13 -4.02 -6.32
N SER A 17 -6.10 -5.34 -6.36
CA SER A 17 -6.60 -6.21 -5.30
C SER A 17 -5.61 -7.33 -5.03
N GLY A 18 -5.88 -8.19 -4.06
CA GLY A 18 -5.03 -9.33 -3.81
C GLY A 18 -5.28 -10.02 -2.49
N THR A 19 -4.34 -10.87 -2.14
CA THR A 19 -4.28 -11.57 -0.87
C THR A 19 -2.82 -11.90 -0.57
N TRP A 20 -2.53 -12.45 0.60
CA TRP A 20 -1.19 -12.91 0.94
C TRP A 20 -0.65 -13.88 -0.13
N ALA A 21 0.60 -13.66 -0.55
CA ALA A 21 1.29 -14.34 -1.65
C ALA A 21 0.64 -14.20 -3.05
N ALA A 22 -0.31 -13.27 -3.21
CA ALA A 22 -0.93 -12.90 -4.48
C ALA A 22 -1.36 -11.42 -4.45
N GLU A 23 -0.46 -10.54 -3.98
CA GLU A 23 -0.68 -9.11 -3.85
C GLU A 23 -0.71 -8.41 -5.22
N THR A 24 -1.25 -7.21 -5.25
CA THR A 24 -1.18 -6.29 -6.40
C THR A 24 -1.72 -6.85 -7.73
N GLN A 25 -2.82 -7.59 -7.68
CA GLN A 25 -3.48 -8.09 -8.88
C GLN A 25 -4.24 -6.95 -9.56
N LEU A 26 -3.82 -6.59 -10.78
CA LEU A 26 -4.40 -5.49 -11.55
C LEU A 26 -5.68 -5.94 -12.26
N SER A 27 -6.77 -5.20 -12.01
CA SER A 27 -8.07 -5.36 -12.66
C SER A 27 -8.47 -4.10 -13.41
N HIS A 28 -9.31 -4.27 -14.44
CA HIS A 28 -9.85 -3.18 -15.25
C HIS A 28 -11.36 -3.34 -15.38
N GLU A 29 -12.09 -2.35 -14.92
CA GLU A 29 -13.55 -2.33 -14.95
C GLU A 29 -14.05 -1.19 -15.84
N LYS A 30 -14.93 -1.51 -16.80
CA LYS A 30 -15.65 -0.48 -17.54
C LYS A 30 -16.70 0.14 -16.61
N LEU A 31 -16.68 1.47 -16.46
CA LEU A 31 -17.71 2.15 -15.68
C LEU A 31 -19.05 2.13 -16.42
N GLN A 32 -20.08 1.64 -15.76
CA GLN A 32 -21.45 1.51 -16.25
C GLN A 32 -22.41 2.13 -15.23
N PRO A 33 -23.67 2.45 -15.62
CA PRO A 33 -24.66 2.93 -14.66
C PRO A 33 -24.75 2.06 -13.43
N GLY A 34 -24.66 2.71 -12.25
CA GLY A 34 -24.60 2.05 -10.95
C GLY A 34 -23.41 2.47 -10.10
N GLU A 35 -23.09 1.66 -9.11
CA GLU A 35 -21.99 1.94 -8.17
C GLU A 35 -20.93 0.84 -8.23
N PHE A 36 -19.65 1.24 -8.13
CA PHE A 36 -18.54 0.36 -7.85
C PHE A 36 -17.83 0.84 -6.58
N VAL A 37 -17.58 -0.06 -5.63
CA VAL A 37 -17.03 0.28 -4.31
C VAL A 37 -15.80 -0.56 -4.01
N ILE A 38 -14.71 0.12 -3.69
CA ILE A 38 -13.49 -0.42 -3.09
C ILE A 38 -13.44 0.05 -1.64
N ARG A 39 -13.23 -0.86 -0.69
CA ARG A 39 -13.22 -0.50 0.72
C ARG A 39 -12.32 -1.38 1.55
N ASN A 40 -11.70 -0.79 2.56
CA ASN A 40 -11.04 -1.51 3.63
C ASN A 40 -11.88 -1.46 4.92
N ASN A 41 -12.02 -2.61 5.58
CA ASN A 41 -12.65 -2.77 6.89
C ASN A 41 -11.69 -3.40 7.92
N ASP A 42 -10.43 -3.63 7.55
CA ASP A 42 -9.45 -4.40 8.32
C ASP A 42 -8.45 -3.51 9.08
N GLY A 43 -8.80 -2.23 9.24
CA GLY A 43 -7.97 -1.25 9.94
C GLY A 43 -6.65 -1.00 9.21
N VAL A 44 -5.54 -1.14 9.93
CA VAL A 44 -4.21 -0.85 9.39
C VAL A 44 -3.69 -1.88 8.38
N ARG A 45 -4.32 -3.04 8.28
CA ARG A 45 -4.04 -4.04 7.24
C ARG A 45 -4.82 -3.75 5.96
N ASN A 46 -4.63 -2.58 5.41
CA ASN A 46 -5.49 -2.00 4.39
C ASN A 46 -5.04 -2.21 2.94
N SER A 47 -3.98 -2.95 2.71
CA SER A 47 -3.43 -3.16 1.36
C SER A 47 -3.40 -4.62 0.90
N HIS A 48 -3.93 -5.55 1.70
CA HIS A 48 -3.91 -6.96 1.33
C HIS A 48 -5.03 -7.33 0.36
N THR A 49 -6.24 -6.82 0.59
CA THR A 49 -7.41 -7.16 -0.23
C THR A 49 -7.61 -6.15 -1.35
N ASP A 50 -7.60 -4.87 -1.01
CA ASP A 50 -7.78 -3.76 -1.94
C ASP A 50 -6.79 -2.64 -1.63
N HIS A 51 -6.51 -1.80 -2.63
CA HIS A 51 -5.65 -0.65 -2.48
C HIS A 51 -6.43 0.67 -2.50
N ALA A 52 -5.94 1.67 -1.75
CA ALA A 52 -6.56 2.99 -1.64
C ALA A 52 -6.26 3.89 -2.85
N GLU A 53 -6.14 3.29 -4.03
CA GLU A 53 -5.77 3.97 -5.27
C GLU A 53 -6.50 3.40 -6.48
N VAL A 54 -6.77 4.25 -7.44
CA VAL A 54 -7.40 3.90 -8.72
C VAL A 54 -6.83 4.75 -9.84
N MET A 55 -6.93 4.26 -11.07
CA MET A 55 -6.63 5.02 -12.28
C MET A 55 -7.81 4.95 -13.24
N PHE A 56 -8.26 6.11 -13.72
CA PHE A 56 -9.34 6.23 -14.70
C PHE A 56 -8.74 6.49 -16.07
N SER A 57 -8.94 5.54 -16.99
CA SER A 57 -8.54 5.69 -18.39
C SER A 57 -9.70 6.27 -19.17
N LEU A 58 -9.43 7.32 -19.92
CA LEU A 58 -10.41 8.06 -20.70
C LEU A 58 -10.38 7.56 -22.15
N ASN A 59 -11.57 7.34 -22.73
CA ASN A 59 -11.74 6.83 -24.10
C ASN A 59 -11.24 5.40 -24.33
N GLY A 60 -11.53 4.49 -23.41
CA GLY A 60 -11.26 3.06 -23.52
C GLY A 60 -10.43 2.46 -22.39
N LYS A 61 -10.23 1.16 -22.50
CA LYS A 61 -9.44 0.40 -21.52
C LYS A 61 -8.01 0.92 -21.40
N GLY A 62 -7.52 1.08 -20.18
CA GLY A 62 -6.17 1.57 -19.89
C GLY A 62 -5.08 0.80 -20.62
N GLN A 63 -4.20 1.57 -21.26
CA GLN A 63 -3.00 1.07 -21.92
C GLN A 63 -1.76 1.46 -21.11
N GLU A 64 -0.70 0.67 -21.24
CA GLU A 64 0.54 0.87 -20.48
C GLU A 64 1.17 2.24 -20.73
N ASN A 65 1.38 2.61 -21.98
CA ASN A 65 2.20 3.77 -22.36
C ASN A 65 1.46 4.82 -23.21
N THR A 66 0.15 4.68 -23.39
CA THR A 66 -0.64 5.60 -24.22
C THR A 66 -2.01 5.84 -23.62
N GLY A 67 -2.61 6.99 -23.97
CA GLY A 67 -3.95 7.38 -23.55
C GLY A 67 -3.97 8.28 -22.32
N ALA A 68 -5.07 9.01 -22.18
CA ALA A 68 -5.30 9.91 -21.06
C ALA A 68 -5.74 9.14 -19.83
N VAL A 69 -5.06 9.35 -18.73
CA VAL A 69 -5.30 8.68 -17.44
C VAL A 69 -5.33 9.70 -16.32
N ILE A 70 -6.33 9.60 -15.45
CA ILE A 70 -6.39 10.31 -14.17
C ILE A 70 -6.13 9.30 -13.07
N GLY A 71 -5.08 9.49 -12.29
CA GLY A 71 -4.79 8.68 -11.10
C GLY A 71 -5.28 9.37 -9.83
N ALA A 72 -5.79 8.59 -8.89
CA ALA A 72 -6.24 9.03 -7.57
C ALA A 72 -5.75 8.09 -6.49
N ALA A 73 -5.10 8.62 -5.46
CA ALA A 73 -4.61 7.86 -4.31
C ALA A 73 -5.00 8.56 -3.00
N LEU A 74 -5.68 7.85 -2.11
CA LEU A 74 -6.08 8.36 -0.80
C LEU A 74 -4.94 8.13 0.20
N ALA A 75 -4.37 9.20 0.75
CA ALA A 75 -3.31 9.14 1.74
C ALA A 75 -3.87 8.82 3.14
N TYR A 76 -4.32 7.58 3.34
CA TYR A 76 -4.89 7.11 4.59
C TYR A 76 -4.63 5.62 4.81
N SER A 77 -4.13 5.27 5.98
CA SER A 77 -3.75 3.90 6.36
C SER A 77 -4.76 3.19 7.28
N GLY A 78 -5.98 3.69 7.37
CA GLY A 78 -7.07 3.08 8.15
C GLY A 78 -8.18 2.51 7.24
N ASN A 79 -9.38 2.42 7.79
CA ASN A 79 -10.56 2.01 7.03
C ASN A 79 -10.97 3.10 6.05
N TYR A 80 -10.88 2.83 4.77
CA TYR A 80 -11.22 3.77 3.69
C TYR A 80 -12.33 3.22 2.80
N LYS A 81 -12.91 4.13 2.02
CA LYS A 81 -13.84 3.80 0.95
C LYS A 81 -13.56 4.68 -0.27
N LEU A 82 -13.38 4.04 -1.41
CA LEU A 82 -13.40 4.63 -2.73
C LEU A 82 -14.67 4.17 -3.42
N LYS A 83 -15.40 5.09 -4.02
CA LYS A 83 -16.65 4.77 -4.71
C LYS A 83 -16.75 5.53 -6.02
N THR A 84 -17.09 4.84 -7.09
CA THR A 84 -17.57 5.46 -8.33
C THR A 84 -19.07 5.30 -8.44
N VAL A 85 -19.72 6.34 -8.92
CA VAL A 85 -21.15 6.32 -9.28
C VAL A 85 -21.26 6.79 -10.72
N THR A 86 -21.92 6.01 -11.55
CA THR A 86 -22.25 6.40 -12.91
C THR A 86 -23.78 6.55 -12.99
N ASP A 87 -24.22 7.73 -13.40
CA ASP A 87 -25.65 8.01 -13.56
C ASP A 87 -26.20 7.56 -14.93
N ASP A 88 -27.49 7.69 -15.12
CA ASP A 88 -28.19 7.30 -16.36
C ASP A 88 -27.81 8.13 -17.58
N THR A 89 -27.11 9.25 -17.37
CA THR A 89 -26.59 10.13 -18.41
C THR A 89 -25.10 9.92 -18.69
N GLU A 90 -24.53 8.84 -18.15
CA GLU A 90 -23.12 8.44 -18.28
C GLU A 90 -22.13 9.44 -17.70
N TYR A 91 -22.53 10.25 -16.72
CA TYR A 91 -21.60 10.99 -15.88
C TYR A 91 -21.07 10.11 -14.76
N HIS A 92 -19.74 10.17 -14.59
CA HIS A 92 -19.06 9.41 -13.56
C HIS A 92 -18.63 10.34 -12.44
N TYR A 93 -18.94 9.91 -11.21
CA TYR A 93 -18.58 10.61 -9.98
C TYR A 93 -17.65 9.73 -9.16
N PHE A 94 -16.57 10.29 -8.64
CA PHE A 94 -15.65 9.57 -7.78
C PHE A 94 -15.63 10.16 -6.37
N PHE A 95 -15.73 9.30 -5.37
CA PHE A 95 -15.74 9.63 -3.96
C PHE A 95 -14.60 8.86 -3.27
N ALA A 96 -13.83 9.55 -2.43
CA ALA A 96 -12.76 8.95 -1.65
C ALA A 96 -12.77 9.51 -0.23
N GLY A 97 -12.58 8.67 0.77
CA GLY A 97 -12.55 9.12 2.15
C GLY A 97 -12.45 7.99 3.16
N ILE A 98 -12.61 8.37 4.42
CA ILE A 98 -12.69 7.43 5.54
C ILE A 98 -13.99 6.62 5.38
N ASN A 99 -13.87 5.31 5.62
CA ASN A 99 -15.02 4.42 5.63
C ASN A 99 -15.87 4.66 6.89
N GLU A 100 -17.14 4.91 6.70
CA GLU A 100 -18.09 5.17 7.78
C GLU A 100 -18.53 3.93 8.55
N GLN A 101 -18.18 2.74 8.08
CA GLN A 101 -18.60 1.49 8.72
C GLN A 101 -18.04 1.37 10.14
N ASN A 102 -18.95 1.20 11.11
CA ASN A 102 -18.63 1.07 12.54
C ASN A 102 -17.81 2.25 13.11
N SER A 103 -17.94 3.43 12.53
CA SER A 103 -17.26 4.64 13.00
C SER A 103 -18.15 5.87 12.86
N GLU A 104 -18.01 6.79 13.82
CA GLU A 104 -18.65 8.10 13.77
C GLU A 104 -17.72 9.15 14.35
N TYR A 105 -17.87 10.38 13.91
CA TYR A 105 -17.14 11.52 14.42
C TYR A 105 -18.10 12.64 14.84
N HIS A 106 -18.08 12.98 16.12
CA HIS A 106 -18.90 14.06 16.68
C HIS A 106 -18.17 15.40 16.60
N LEU A 107 -18.48 16.18 15.58
CA LEU A 107 -17.92 17.51 15.39
C LEU A 107 -18.70 18.54 16.22
N LYS A 108 -18.07 19.11 17.23
CA LYS A 108 -18.67 20.16 18.06
C LYS A 108 -18.59 21.51 17.38
N LYS A 109 -19.44 22.46 17.84
CA LYS A 109 -19.43 23.84 17.32
C LYS A 109 -18.05 24.47 17.47
N GLY A 110 -17.48 24.96 16.37
CA GLY A 110 -16.16 25.59 16.32
C GLY A 110 -14.99 24.62 16.12
N GLU A 111 -15.22 23.30 16.11
CA GLU A 111 -14.20 22.32 15.77
C GLU A 111 -14.07 22.15 14.26
N THR A 112 -12.88 21.74 13.83
CA THR A 112 -12.55 21.42 12.44
C THR A 112 -12.08 19.98 12.35
N PHE A 113 -12.66 19.21 11.46
CA PHE A 113 -12.18 17.89 11.09
C PHE A 113 -11.39 17.96 9.77
N LYS A 114 -10.12 17.57 9.83
CA LYS A 114 -9.26 17.50 8.64
C LYS A 114 -9.36 16.09 8.03
N THR A 115 -9.91 15.98 6.85
CA THR A 115 -9.98 14.71 6.12
C THR A 115 -8.60 14.30 5.60
N PRO A 116 -8.37 12.98 5.32
CA PRO A 116 -7.18 12.53 4.61
C PRO A 116 -7.00 13.25 3.28
N ALA A 117 -5.76 13.42 2.85
CA ALA A 117 -5.48 14.00 1.55
C ALA A 117 -5.78 13.00 0.42
N LEU A 118 -6.38 13.49 -0.66
CA LEU A 118 -6.51 12.76 -1.91
C LEU A 118 -5.50 13.33 -2.91
N ALA A 119 -4.50 12.52 -3.27
CA ALA A 119 -3.54 12.87 -4.31
C ALA A 119 -4.12 12.54 -5.69
N LEU A 120 -4.06 13.51 -6.59
CA LEU A 120 -4.53 13.35 -7.97
C LEU A 120 -3.39 13.59 -8.96
N THR A 121 -3.39 12.84 -10.05
CA THR A 121 -2.47 13.06 -11.17
C THR A 121 -3.18 12.90 -12.50
N TYR A 122 -2.62 13.50 -13.53
CA TYR A 122 -3.02 13.30 -14.93
C TYR A 122 -1.80 12.95 -15.79
N SER A 123 -2.01 12.07 -16.75
CA SER A 123 -1.01 11.71 -17.75
C SER A 123 -1.71 11.41 -19.08
N ASN A 124 -1.06 11.71 -20.18
CA ASN A 124 -1.43 11.25 -21.52
C ASN A 124 -0.50 10.12 -22.02
N GLU A 125 0.38 9.64 -21.15
CA GLU A 125 1.31 8.55 -21.40
C GLU A 125 0.85 7.23 -20.74
N GLY A 126 -0.46 6.99 -20.68
CA GLY A 126 -1.05 5.79 -20.13
C GLY A 126 -0.88 5.60 -18.63
N LEU A 127 -1.10 4.37 -18.17
CA LEU A 127 -1.02 3.98 -16.77
C LEU A 127 0.40 4.20 -16.21
N SER A 128 1.44 3.86 -16.97
CA SER A 128 2.82 4.07 -16.56
C SER A 128 3.16 5.55 -16.36
N GLY A 129 2.61 6.44 -17.17
CA GLY A 129 2.80 7.87 -16.98
C GLY A 129 2.22 8.38 -15.67
N ALA A 130 0.99 7.97 -15.35
CA ALA A 130 0.35 8.28 -14.07
C ALA A 130 1.10 7.67 -12.88
N SER A 131 1.53 6.42 -12.99
CA SER A 131 2.35 5.74 -11.98
C SER A 131 3.67 6.49 -11.72
N ARG A 132 4.42 6.84 -12.77
CA ARG A 132 5.65 7.62 -12.63
C ARG A 132 5.44 8.98 -11.93
N ASN A 133 4.28 9.62 -12.14
CA ASN A 133 3.95 10.85 -11.44
C ASN A 133 3.79 10.62 -9.92
N PHE A 134 3.10 9.55 -9.51
CA PHE A 134 3.00 9.17 -8.10
C PHE A 134 4.38 8.78 -7.52
N HIS A 135 5.23 8.08 -8.27
CA HIS A 135 6.59 7.78 -7.80
C HIS A 135 7.42 9.04 -7.56
N LYS A 136 7.36 10.02 -8.46
CA LYS A 136 8.04 11.32 -8.29
C LYS A 136 7.49 12.07 -7.08
N TRP A 137 6.18 12.11 -6.92
CA TRP A 137 5.54 12.72 -5.76
C TRP A 137 5.92 12.02 -4.45
N GLY A 138 5.88 10.69 -4.43
CA GLY A 138 6.25 9.89 -3.28
C GLY A 138 7.70 10.14 -2.84
N ARG A 139 8.66 10.11 -3.78
CA ARG A 139 10.07 10.42 -3.48
C ARG A 139 10.26 11.82 -2.93
N LYS A 140 9.56 12.80 -3.47
CA LYS A 140 9.77 14.21 -3.10
C LYS A 140 9.07 14.62 -1.80
N TYR A 141 7.91 14.05 -1.50
CA TYR A 141 7.03 14.57 -0.45
C TYR A 141 6.62 13.55 0.63
N VAL A 142 6.81 12.27 0.41
CA VAL A 142 6.36 11.21 1.31
C VAL A 142 7.52 10.47 1.96
N LEU A 143 8.51 10.06 1.18
CA LEU A 143 9.65 9.29 1.68
C LEU A 143 10.70 10.19 2.31
N ALA A 144 11.13 9.86 3.51
CA ALA A 144 12.35 10.43 4.06
C ALA A 144 13.53 10.03 3.18
N HIS A 145 14.37 11.00 2.81
CA HIS A 145 15.52 10.78 1.92
C HIS A 145 15.15 10.07 0.61
N GLY A 146 14.02 10.44 -0.01
CA GLY A 146 13.48 9.77 -1.19
C GLY A 146 14.33 9.91 -2.47
N ASP A 147 15.34 10.78 -2.47
CA ASP A 147 16.32 10.98 -3.51
C ASP A 147 17.61 10.17 -3.34
N GLN A 148 17.76 9.48 -2.19
CA GLN A 148 18.92 8.60 -1.93
C GLN A 148 18.68 7.20 -2.50
N GLU A 149 19.75 6.59 -3.01
CA GLU A 149 19.74 5.17 -3.32
C GLU A 149 19.52 4.35 -2.05
N ARG A 150 18.90 3.20 -2.21
CA ARG A 150 18.66 2.26 -1.12
C ARG A 150 19.75 1.21 -1.13
N ASP A 151 20.17 0.81 0.06
CA ASP A 151 21.15 -0.25 0.24
C ASP A 151 20.65 -1.57 -0.32
N ILE A 152 21.57 -2.38 -0.84
CA ILE A 152 21.28 -3.76 -1.25
C ILE A 152 21.14 -4.60 0.02
N LEU A 153 19.90 -5.03 0.28
CA LEU A 153 19.47 -5.64 1.54
C LEU A 153 19.31 -7.14 1.43
N LEU A 154 19.82 -7.88 2.43
CA LEU A 154 19.45 -9.26 2.72
C LEU A 154 18.63 -9.32 4.01
N ASN A 155 17.44 -9.91 3.94
CA ASN A 155 16.64 -10.25 5.13
C ASN A 155 16.82 -11.74 5.46
N SER A 156 16.91 -12.08 6.73
CA SER A 156 17.15 -13.46 7.17
C SER A 156 15.94 -14.39 7.02
N TRP A 157 14.71 -13.84 6.90
CA TRP A 157 13.47 -14.61 7.06
C TRP A 157 13.37 -15.81 6.12
N GLU A 158 13.42 -15.60 4.81
CA GLU A 158 13.30 -16.69 3.84
C GLU A 158 14.48 -17.67 3.85
N GLY A 159 15.59 -17.30 4.51
CA GLY A 159 16.74 -18.18 4.66
C GLY A 159 16.66 -19.14 5.84
N VAL A 160 16.14 -18.68 6.99
CA VAL A 160 16.23 -19.43 8.26
C VAL A 160 14.94 -19.39 9.08
N TYR A 161 13.94 -18.58 8.72
CA TYR A 161 12.72 -18.38 9.52
C TYR A 161 13.04 -18.09 11.00
N PHE A 162 12.44 -18.84 11.93
CA PHE A 162 12.68 -18.71 13.37
C PHE A 162 14.00 -19.30 13.88
N ASP A 163 14.77 -19.97 13.01
CA ASP A 163 16.03 -20.62 13.40
C ASP A 163 17.22 -19.64 13.44
N ILE A 164 17.01 -18.57 14.16
CA ILE A 164 18.02 -17.54 14.40
C ILE A 164 19.05 -18.07 15.39
N ASN A 165 20.34 -17.94 15.05
CA ASN A 165 21.46 -18.19 15.95
C ASN A 165 22.68 -17.35 15.53
N GLN A 166 23.54 -17.02 16.49
CA GLN A 166 24.71 -16.14 16.29
C GLN A 166 25.54 -16.55 15.06
N LYS A 167 25.98 -17.81 15.02
CA LYS A 167 26.83 -18.31 13.94
C LYS A 167 26.20 -18.18 12.55
N GLY A 168 24.90 -18.47 12.45
CA GLY A 168 24.15 -18.38 11.19
C GLY A 168 24.04 -16.94 10.75
N MET A 169 23.74 -16.02 11.66
CA MET A 169 23.64 -14.59 11.35
C MET A 169 24.99 -14.01 10.91
N ASP A 170 26.08 -14.33 11.61
CA ASP A 170 27.43 -13.91 11.25
C ASP A 170 27.82 -14.40 9.85
N GLN A 171 27.46 -15.65 9.51
CA GLN A 171 27.72 -16.21 8.19
C GLN A 171 26.92 -15.51 7.11
N MET A 172 25.62 -15.27 7.32
CA MET A 172 24.77 -14.56 6.36
C MET A 172 25.25 -13.13 6.13
N MET A 173 25.70 -12.43 7.19
CA MET A 173 26.29 -11.09 7.07
C MET A 173 27.58 -11.11 6.25
N ALA A 174 28.45 -12.09 6.48
CA ALA A 174 29.69 -12.25 5.71
C ALA A 174 29.42 -12.56 4.25
N ASP A 175 28.45 -13.43 3.99
CA ASP A 175 28.08 -13.85 2.63
C ASP A 175 27.50 -12.68 1.83
N ILE A 176 26.54 -11.94 2.38
CA ILE A 176 25.95 -10.79 1.69
C ILE A 176 26.99 -9.70 1.45
N HIS A 177 27.87 -9.44 2.41
CA HIS A 177 28.95 -8.49 2.24
C HIS A 177 29.90 -8.90 1.09
N SER A 178 30.26 -10.18 1.02
CA SER A 178 31.14 -10.71 -0.04
C SER A 178 30.52 -10.58 -1.45
N MET A 179 29.19 -10.57 -1.53
CA MET A 179 28.41 -10.40 -2.77
C MET A 179 28.16 -8.93 -3.13
N GLY A 180 28.61 -7.98 -2.30
CA GLY A 180 28.40 -6.55 -2.51
C GLY A 180 27.13 -5.99 -1.92
N GLY A 181 26.45 -6.73 -1.03
CA GLY A 181 25.33 -6.21 -0.26
C GLY A 181 25.79 -5.28 0.87
N GLU A 182 24.92 -4.41 1.29
CA GLU A 182 25.24 -3.25 2.14
C GLU A 182 24.46 -3.26 3.45
N LEU A 183 23.32 -3.96 3.51
CA LEU A 183 22.45 -4.00 4.67
C LEU A 183 22.00 -5.43 4.95
N PHE A 184 22.15 -5.87 6.20
CA PHE A 184 21.57 -7.11 6.70
C PHE A 184 20.44 -6.81 7.68
N VAL A 185 19.29 -7.45 7.51
CA VAL A 185 18.14 -7.35 8.42
C VAL A 185 17.89 -8.71 9.06
N MET A 186 18.10 -8.78 10.36
CA MET A 186 17.64 -9.91 11.17
C MET A 186 16.13 -9.75 11.39
N ASP A 187 15.36 -10.67 10.83
CA ASP A 187 13.90 -10.70 10.93
C ASP A 187 13.42 -11.42 12.21
N ASP A 188 12.24 -11.98 12.20
CA ASP A 188 11.59 -12.61 13.33
C ASP A 188 12.41 -13.79 13.92
N GLY A 189 12.20 -14.09 15.19
CA GLY A 189 12.84 -15.23 15.86
C GLY A 189 13.98 -14.88 16.82
N TRP A 190 14.44 -13.62 16.88
CA TRP A 190 15.55 -13.17 17.72
C TRP A 190 15.20 -12.90 19.18
N PHE A 191 13.90 -12.81 19.51
CA PHE A 191 13.40 -12.36 20.82
C PHE A 191 12.64 -13.45 21.57
N GLY A 192 12.24 -13.14 22.82
CA GLY A 192 11.43 -14.03 23.64
C GLY A 192 12.24 -14.90 24.60
N LYS A 193 12.71 -14.32 25.71
CA LYS A 193 13.53 -15.04 26.70
C LYS A 193 12.72 -16.05 27.50
N LYS A 194 11.56 -15.63 28.02
CA LYS A 194 10.72 -16.51 28.87
C LYS A 194 9.91 -17.52 28.05
N TYR A 195 9.42 -17.05 26.89
CA TYR A 195 8.67 -17.86 25.94
C TYR A 195 9.35 -17.74 24.57
N PRO A 196 10.26 -18.66 24.21
CA PRO A 196 11.07 -18.53 23.00
C PRO A 196 10.21 -18.38 21.74
N ARG A 197 10.59 -17.44 20.88
CA ARG A 197 9.96 -17.18 19.59
C ARG A 197 10.30 -18.28 18.58
N LYS A 198 9.47 -19.31 18.51
CA LYS A 198 9.62 -20.47 17.58
C LYS A 198 8.46 -20.61 16.61
N THR A 199 7.40 -19.85 16.81
CA THR A 199 6.17 -19.86 16.00
C THR A 199 5.53 -18.48 16.00
N ASP A 200 4.66 -18.19 15.04
CA ASP A 200 4.01 -16.89 14.87
C ASP A 200 3.21 -16.40 16.08
N ASN A 201 2.74 -17.32 16.93
CA ASN A 201 1.88 -17.01 18.07
C ASN A 201 2.60 -17.11 19.42
N ALA A 202 3.93 -17.29 19.43
CA ALA A 202 4.72 -17.33 20.66
C ALA A 202 5.44 -15.99 20.92
N ALA A 203 5.65 -15.64 22.18
CA ALA A 203 6.42 -14.47 22.66
C ALA A 203 5.99 -13.11 22.07
N LEU A 204 4.74 -12.95 21.65
CA LEU A 204 4.22 -11.69 21.12
C LEU A 204 4.28 -10.60 22.19
N GLY A 205 5.02 -9.51 21.89
CA GLY A 205 5.21 -8.39 22.80
C GLY A 205 6.36 -8.54 23.80
N ASP A 206 7.07 -9.68 23.82
CA ASP A 206 8.26 -9.89 24.64
C ASP A 206 9.54 -9.53 23.85
N TRP A 207 9.77 -8.24 23.64
CA TRP A 207 10.87 -7.70 22.84
C TRP A 207 12.22 -7.73 23.60
N VAL A 208 12.56 -8.88 24.18
CA VAL A 208 13.83 -9.13 24.86
C VAL A 208 14.64 -10.12 24.04
N VAL A 209 15.89 -9.80 23.80
CA VAL A 209 16.80 -10.69 23.04
C VAL A 209 16.86 -12.06 23.70
N ASP A 210 16.73 -13.10 22.90
CA ASP A 210 17.00 -14.47 23.34
C ASP A 210 18.52 -14.70 23.37
N THR A 211 19.10 -14.59 24.57
CA THR A 211 20.56 -14.71 24.78
C THR A 211 21.09 -16.15 24.65
N GLU A 212 20.23 -17.14 24.48
CA GLU A 212 20.66 -18.49 24.10
C GLU A 212 20.96 -18.56 22.60
N LYS A 213 20.18 -17.83 21.79
CA LYS A 213 20.38 -17.72 20.35
C LYS A 213 21.49 -16.73 19.98
N LEU A 214 21.53 -15.59 20.68
CA LEU A 214 22.40 -14.45 20.43
C LEU A 214 23.09 -14.08 21.75
N PRO A 215 24.19 -14.73 22.10
CA PRO A 215 24.85 -14.55 23.39
C PRO A 215 25.66 -13.25 23.50
N ASP A 216 26.08 -12.61 22.38
CA ASP A 216 26.96 -11.42 22.31
C ASP A 216 26.20 -10.14 21.93
#